data_8c134017542bd73cab529f786f064f7b
#
_entry.id   8c134017542bd73cab529f786f064f7b
#
_cell.length_a   1.000
_cell.length_b   1.000
_cell.length_c   1.000
_cell.angle_alpha   90.00
_cell.angle_beta   90.00
_cell.angle_gamma   90.00
#
_symmetry.space_group_name_H-M   'P 1'
#
loop_
_entity.id
_entity.type
_entity.pdbx_description
1 polymer ?
#
loop_
_entity_poly.entity_id
_entity_poly.type
_entity_poly.pdbx_seq_one_letter_code
_entity_poly.pdbx_strand_id
1 'polypeptide(L)'
;KAVLDVIEDEKLIENAALVGEYLIERSKNLKGLKETRGIGLMVGLEFDFDITQLRKDLLFNYKIFTGYSGKKTLRLLPPLSITKNDVELLINALEEILIHN
;
A
#
# COMPACT_ATOMS: atom_id res chain seq x y z
N LYS A 1 -17.32 -2.75 -27.05
CA LYS A 1 -16.46 -3.29 -25.99
C LYS A 1 -15.39 -2.31 -25.57
N ALA A 2 -14.66 -1.77 -26.53
CA ALA A 2 -13.58 -0.83 -26.22
C ALA A 2 -14.10 0.40 -25.47
N VAL A 3 -15.28 0.88 -25.83
CA VAL A 3 -15.87 2.06 -25.19
C VAL A 3 -16.25 1.74 -23.75
N LEU A 4 -16.82 0.57 -23.51
CA LEU A 4 -17.20 0.15 -22.16
C LEU A 4 -15.95 -0.07 -21.30
N ASP A 5 -14.91 -0.65 -21.88
CA ASP A 5 -13.65 -0.88 -21.16
C ASP A 5 -13.01 0.44 -20.74
N VAL A 6 -13.06 1.46 -21.62
CA VAL A 6 -12.52 2.78 -21.28
C VAL A 6 -13.27 3.41 -20.12
N ILE A 7 -14.61 3.32 -20.12
CA ILE A 7 -15.42 3.87 -19.04
C ILE A 7 -15.14 3.15 -17.71
N GLU A 8 -15.03 1.83 -17.77
CA GLU A 8 -14.72 1.04 -16.58
C GLU A 8 -13.33 1.35 -16.06
N ASP A 9 -12.36 1.54 -16.96
CA ASP A 9 -11.00 1.88 -16.57
C ASP A 9 -10.95 3.22 -15.85
N GLU A 10 -11.70 4.21 -16.31
CA GLU A 10 -11.77 5.50 -15.65
C GLU A 10 -12.31 5.39 -14.22
N LYS A 11 -13.38 4.62 -14.02
CA LYS A 11 -13.95 4.39 -12.70
C LYS A 11 -12.99 3.65 -11.80
N LEU A 12 -12.28 2.67 -12.35
CA LEU A 12 -11.29 1.92 -11.58
C LEU A 12 -10.12 2.80 -11.18
N ILE A 13 -9.69 3.69 -12.07
CA ILE A 13 -8.61 4.64 -11.75
C ILE A 13 -9.05 5.59 -10.65
N GLU A 14 -10.26 6.12 -10.72
CA GLU A 14 -10.80 6.98 -9.66
C GLU A 14 -10.89 6.24 -8.33
N ASN A 15 -11.38 5.01 -8.36
CA ASN A 15 -11.46 4.18 -7.16
C ASN A 15 -10.09 3.95 -6.54
N ALA A 16 -9.10 3.59 -7.36
CA ALA A 16 -7.75 3.34 -6.87
C ALA A 16 -7.14 4.60 -6.26
N ALA A 17 -7.40 5.77 -6.86
CA ALA A 17 -6.90 7.03 -6.35
C ALA A 17 -7.52 7.36 -4.98
N LEU A 18 -8.83 7.19 -4.84
CA LEU A 18 -9.52 7.44 -3.57
C LEU A 18 -9.08 6.47 -2.48
N VAL A 19 -8.95 5.20 -2.82
CA VAL A 19 -8.52 4.19 -1.87
C VAL A 19 -7.04 4.37 -1.53
N GLY A 20 -6.24 4.83 -2.50
CA GLY A 20 -4.84 5.18 -2.26
C GLY A 20 -4.70 6.31 -1.24
N GLU A 21 -5.53 7.33 -1.33
CA GLU A 21 -5.56 8.41 -0.34
C GLU A 21 -5.95 7.88 1.04
N TYR A 22 -6.91 6.99 1.09
CA TYR A 22 -7.31 6.34 2.32
C TYR A 22 -6.15 5.54 2.93
N LEU A 23 -5.41 4.81 2.09
CA LEU A 23 -4.24 4.07 2.52
C LEU A 23 -3.18 5.00 3.13
N ILE A 24 -2.90 6.12 2.49
CA ILE A 24 -1.95 7.10 2.99
C ILE A 24 -2.41 7.63 4.36
N GLU A 25 -3.68 7.98 4.47
CA GLU A 25 -4.24 8.50 5.72
C GLU A 25 -4.14 7.48 6.86
N ARG A 26 -4.49 6.23 6.56
CA ARG A 26 -4.41 5.15 7.57
C ARG A 26 -2.97 4.84 7.96
N SER A 27 -2.03 4.97 7.03
CA SER A 27 -0.63 4.62 7.29
C SER A 27 0.09 5.64 8.16
N LYS A 28 -0.43 6.84 8.32
CA LYS A 28 0.24 7.89 9.09
C LYS A 28 0.55 7.53 10.54
N ASN A 29 -0.19 6.60 11.09
CA ASN A 29 -0.01 6.17 12.49
C ASN A 29 0.88 4.95 12.64
N LEU A 30 1.48 4.46 11.56
CA LEU A 30 2.35 3.30 11.63
C LEU A 30 3.66 3.63 12.35
N LYS A 31 4.10 2.72 13.20
CA LYS A 31 5.32 2.88 13.96
C LYS A 31 6.53 2.88 13.04
N GLY A 32 7.39 3.87 13.21
CA GLY A 32 8.61 3.98 12.40
C GLY A 32 8.42 4.60 11.04
N LEU A 33 7.19 4.98 10.69
CA LEU A 33 6.92 5.64 9.42
C LEU A 33 7.47 7.06 9.46
N LYS A 34 8.28 7.40 8.48
CA LYS A 34 8.92 8.70 8.37
C LYS A 34 8.16 9.62 7.42
N GLU A 35 7.72 9.09 6.29
CA GLU A 35 7.06 9.88 5.27
C GLU A 35 6.18 8.99 4.38
N THR A 36 5.11 9.58 3.86
CA THR A 36 4.26 8.93 2.87
C THR A 36 4.28 9.74 1.59
N ARG A 37 4.24 9.04 0.46
CA ARG A 37 4.22 9.67 -0.86
C ARG A 37 3.21 8.97 -1.75
N GLY A 38 2.43 9.78 -2.48
CA GLY A 38 1.55 9.24 -3.50
C GLY A 38 1.96 9.79 -4.85
N ILE A 39 2.25 8.91 -5.80
CA ILE A 39 2.58 9.30 -7.17
C ILE A 39 1.68 8.51 -8.09
N GLY A 40 0.66 9.19 -8.65
CA GLY A 40 -0.35 8.51 -9.43
C GLY A 40 -1.06 7.45 -8.59
N LEU A 41 -1.00 6.20 -9.02
CA LEU A 41 -1.62 5.09 -8.29
C LEU A 41 -0.64 4.35 -7.36
N MET A 42 0.60 4.83 -7.29
CA MET A 42 1.61 4.22 -6.43
C MET A 42 1.67 4.95 -5.10
N VAL A 43 1.80 4.18 -4.02
CA VAL A 43 1.98 4.72 -2.67
C VAL A 43 3.33 4.27 -2.15
N GLY A 44 4.14 5.23 -1.70
CA GLY A 44 5.42 4.95 -1.08
C GLY A 44 5.36 5.24 0.41
N LEU A 45 5.80 4.28 1.21
CA LEU A 45 5.88 4.44 2.67
C LEU A 45 7.34 4.37 3.07
N GLU A 46 7.90 5.51 3.45
CA GLU A 46 9.29 5.57 3.89
C GLU A 46 9.37 5.40 5.41
N PHE A 47 10.16 4.44 5.83
CA PHE A 47 10.36 4.13 7.25
C PHE A 47 11.75 4.61 7.69
N ASP A 48 12.00 4.60 8.99
CA ASP A 48 13.29 4.99 9.54
C ASP A 48 14.21 3.77 9.79
N PHE A 49 13.84 2.61 9.23
CA PHE A 49 14.59 1.37 9.39
C PHE A 49 14.57 0.58 8.08
N ASP A 50 15.43 -0.44 7.99
CA ASP A 50 15.48 -1.34 6.82
C ASP A 50 14.24 -2.21 6.78
N ILE A 51 13.51 -2.16 5.65
CA ILE A 51 12.23 -2.85 5.49
C ILE A 51 12.34 -4.26 4.91
N THR A 52 13.56 -4.79 4.76
CA THR A 52 13.75 -6.11 4.17
C THR A 52 12.96 -7.18 4.94
N GLN A 53 13.08 -7.17 6.26
CA GLN A 53 12.36 -8.14 7.08
C GLN A 53 10.86 -7.89 7.06
N LEU A 54 10.45 -6.63 7.06
CA LEU A 54 9.03 -6.27 6.97
C LEU A 54 8.41 -6.84 5.70
N ARG A 55 9.09 -6.69 4.56
CA ARG A 55 8.61 -7.22 3.28
C ARG A 55 8.50 -8.75 3.31
N LYS A 56 9.49 -9.41 3.90
CA LYS A 56 9.47 -10.87 4.03
C LYS A 56 8.29 -11.33 4.89
N ASP A 57 8.06 -10.65 6.00
CA ASP A 57 6.95 -10.98 6.89
C ASP A 57 5.60 -10.80 6.20
N LEU A 58 5.44 -9.71 5.42
CA LEU A 58 4.22 -9.50 4.65
C LEU A 58 3.99 -10.62 3.65
N LEU A 59 5.05 -11.02 2.93
CA LEU A 59 4.93 -12.06 1.91
C LEU A 59 4.65 -13.43 2.52
N PHE A 60 5.40 -13.83 3.52
CA PHE A 60 5.32 -15.19 4.06
C PHE A 60 4.16 -15.40 5.03
N ASN A 61 3.85 -14.40 5.86
CA ASN A 61 2.81 -14.53 6.88
C ASN A 61 1.44 -14.06 6.41
N TYR A 62 1.39 -13.09 5.51
CA TYR A 62 0.13 -12.46 5.10
C TYR A 62 -0.15 -12.59 3.62
N LYS A 63 0.77 -13.17 2.86
CA LYS A 63 0.65 -13.36 1.42
C LYS A 63 0.51 -12.03 0.65
N ILE A 64 1.11 -10.97 1.19
CA ILE A 64 1.08 -9.65 0.58
C ILE A 64 2.42 -9.37 -0.09
N PHE A 65 2.38 -9.20 -1.42
CA PHE A 65 3.56 -8.90 -2.20
C PHE A 65 3.71 -7.39 -2.35
N THR A 66 4.89 -6.87 -2.05
CA THR A 66 5.16 -5.44 -2.14
C THR A 66 6.48 -5.18 -2.86
N GLY A 67 6.60 -3.99 -3.46
CA GLY A 67 7.86 -3.55 -4.02
C GLY A 67 8.67 -2.75 -3.00
N TYR A 68 9.77 -2.20 -3.45
CA TYR A 68 10.61 -1.38 -2.59
C TYR A 68 11.43 -0.41 -3.43
N SER A 69 11.90 0.66 -2.78
CA SER A 69 12.80 1.63 -3.38
C SER A 69 13.89 1.91 -2.34
N GLY A 70 15.12 1.43 -2.60
CA GLY A 70 16.16 1.46 -1.58
C GLY A 70 15.84 0.47 -0.46
N LYS A 71 16.36 0.73 0.74
CA LYS A 71 16.20 -0.18 1.87
C LYS A 71 15.12 0.23 2.87
N LYS A 72 14.60 1.43 2.74
CA LYS A 72 13.69 2.01 3.74
C LYS A 72 12.33 2.39 3.20
N THR A 73 12.12 2.30 1.91
CA THR A 73 10.85 2.71 1.30
C THR A 73 10.09 1.52 0.74
N LEU A 74 8.92 1.29 1.29
CA LEU A 74 7.99 0.26 0.82
C LEU A 74 7.14 0.86 -0.30
N ARG A 75 7.10 0.21 -1.45
CA ARG A 75 6.31 0.67 -2.59
C ARG A 75 5.09 -0.21 -2.74
N LEU A 76 3.93 0.41 -2.79
CA LEU A 76 2.66 -0.27 -2.93
C LEU A 76 2.02 0.15 -4.25
N LEU A 77 1.72 -0.83 -5.09
CA LEU A 77 1.01 -0.61 -6.35
C LEU A 77 -0.34 -1.29 -6.23
N PRO A 78 -1.33 -0.62 -5.62
CA PRO A 78 -2.61 -1.27 -5.41
C PRO A 78 -3.28 -1.57 -6.75
N PRO A 79 -3.97 -2.72 -6.86
CA PRO A 79 -4.75 -3.00 -8.05
C PRO A 79 -5.88 -2.00 -8.21
N LEU A 80 -6.34 -1.79 -9.45
CA LEU A 80 -7.40 -0.82 -9.71
C LEU A 80 -8.70 -1.16 -8.97
N SER A 81 -8.90 -2.43 -8.66
CA SER A 81 -10.09 -2.90 -7.94
C SER A 81 -9.93 -2.91 -6.42
N ILE A 82 -8.87 -2.29 -5.89
CA ILE A 82 -8.63 -2.28 -4.46
C ILE A 82 -9.80 -1.64 -3.69
N THR A 83 -10.11 -2.18 -2.52
CA THR A 83 -11.17 -1.68 -1.65
C THR A 83 -10.59 -1.19 -0.32
N LYS A 84 -11.41 -0.47 0.45
CA LYS A 84 -11.02 -0.05 1.79
C LYS A 84 -10.75 -1.24 2.69
N ASN A 85 -11.49 -2.35 2.51
CA ASN A 85 -11.23 -3.57 3.26
C ASN A 85 -9.83 -4.11 2.99
N ASP A 86 -9.39 -4.05 1.73
CA ASP A 86 -8.04 -4.48 1.37
C ASP A 86 -6.99 -3.61 2.07
N VAL A 87 -7.23 -2.30 2.15
CA VAL A 87 -6.35 -1.38 2.86
C VAL A 87 -6.31 -1.72 4.35
N GLU A 88 -7.45 -2.00 4.96
CA GLU A 88 -7.49 -2.36 6.39
C GLU A 88 -6.72 -3.66 6.65
N LEU A 89 -6.83 -4.64 5.76
CA LEU A 89 -6.06 -5.87 5.89
C LEU A 89 -4.54 -5.60 5.84
N LEU A 90 -4.12 -4.75 4.92
CA LEU A 90 -2.72 -4.38 4.80
C LEU A 90 -2.24 -3.61 6.04
N ILE A 91 -3.00 -2.61 6.47
CA ILE A 91 -2.65 -1.79 7.63
C ILE A 91 -2.57 -2.66 8.89
N ASN A 92 -3.54 -3.56 9.08
CA ASN A 92 -3.53 -4.47 10.23
C ASN A 92 -2.31 -5.38 10.20
N ALA A 93 -1.91 -5.87 9.02
CA ALA A 93 -0.72 -6.68 8.88
C ALA A 93 0.53 -5.89 9.23
N LEU A 94 0.64 -4.66 8.73
CA LEU A 94 1.77 -3.79 9.03
C LEU A 94 1.85 -3.46 10.52
N GLU A 95 0.73 -3.12 11.14
CA GLU A 95 0.70 -2.82 12.57
C GLU A 95 1.15 -4.03 13.40
N GLU A 96 0.66 -5.22 13.06
CA GLU A 96 1.02 -6.44 13.74
C GLU A 96 2.53 -6.70 13.67
N ILE A 97 3.11 -6.58 12.49
CA ILE A 97 4.54 -6.80 12.29
C ILE A 97 5.36 -5.74 13.05
N LEU A 98 4.94 -4.48 12.95
CA LEU A 98 5.68 -3.37 13.57
C LEU A 98 5.63 -3.41 15.11
N ILE A 99 4.55 -3.93 15.67
CA ILE A 99 4.43 -4.09 17.12
C ILE A 99 5.41 -5.14 17.63
N HIS A 100 5.61 -6.21 16.87
CA HIS A 100 6.49 -7.32 17.27
C HIS A 100 7.96 -7.08 16.95
N ASN A 101 8.24 -6.01 16.24
CA ASN A 101 9.62 -5.61 15.97
C ASN A 101 10.00 -4.41 16.82
#